data_63f69a97bb13ac97a92bb57518b51d90
#
_entry.id   63f69a97bb13ac97a92bb57518b51d90
#
_cell.length_a   1.000
_cell.length_b   1.000
_cell.length_c   1.000
_cell.angle_alpha   90.00
_cell.angle_beta   90.00
_cell.angle_gamma   90.00
#
_symmetry.space_group_name_H-M   'P 1'
#
loop_
_entity.id
_entity.type
_entity.pdbx_description
1 polymer ?
#
loop_
_entity_poly.entity_id
_entity_poly.type
_entity_poly.pdbx_seq_one_letter_code
_entity_poly.pdbx_strand_id
1 'polypeptide(L)'
;MSTSVLTPDHVNALVEAVQRADSALGLFQATQALAAAAHPGGAACLVEVLGFNNPGAAVAAVDGLIAIGEPAVDTILTNIDGYNYGARAWAVRALAGIGDVRGLEVLEDALGNDIGPSVRRAAARGLGQLKLDPLAPSQRRATAERCLQALVEGCRDGEWVVRYSVVVGLESLAPALHPDQAEGPAAQQRLHEALIGLRRNPTEEAPVVQLRAALALQRRGVSHG
;
A
#
# COMPACT_ATOMS: atom_id res chain seq x y z
N MET A 1 0.48 -32.23 0.66
CA MET A 1 -0.77 -31.65 0.18
C MET A 1 -0.55 -31.28 -1.28
N SER A 2 -1.20 -31.97 -2.22
CA SER A 2 -1.06 -31.71 -3.66
C SER A 2 -1.68 -30.34 -3.96
N THR A 3 -0.85 -29.36 -4.31
CA THR A 3 -1.32 -28.11 -4.94
C THR A 3 -1.85 -28.50 -6.31
N SER A 4 -3.17 -28.65 -6.42
CA SER A 4 -3.85 -28.76 -7.70
C SER A 4 -3.54 -27.48 -8.46
N VAL A 5 -2.73 -27.54 -9.50
CA VAL A 5 -2.48 -26.42 -10.43
C VAL A 5 -3.84 -26.07 -11.04
N LEU A 6 -4.35 -24.86 -10.72
CA LEU A 6 -5.59 -24.37 -11.28
C LEU A 6 -5.45 -24.27 -12.80
N THR A 7 -6.35 -24.94 -13.52
CA THR A 7 -6.36 -24.85 -14.98
C THR A 7 -6.93 -23.52 -15.47
N PRO A 8 -6.54 -23.00 -16.62
CA PRO A 8 -7.12 -21.79 -17.22
C PRO A 8 -8.65 -21.87 -17.32
N ASP A 9 -9.21 -23.02 -17.64
CA ASP A 9 -10.66 -23.25 -17.71
C ASP A 9 -11.37 -23.04 -16.38
N HIS A 10 -10.72 -23.45 -15.26
CA HIS A 10 -11.27 -23.20 -13.94
C HIS A 10 -11.28 -21.72 -13.60
N VAL A 11 -10.23 -20.98 -13.93
CA VAL A 11 -10.16 -19.53 -13.70
C VAL A 11 -11.20 -18.81 -14.55
N ASN A 12 -11.38 -19.19 -15.82
CA ASN A 12 -12.41 -18.64 -16.69
C ASN A 12 -13.81 -18.86 -16.12
N ALA A 13 -14.11 -20.04 -15.57
CA ALA A 13 -15.38 -20.31 -14.91
C ALA A 13 -15.61 -19.41 -13.69
N LEU A 14 -14.58 -19.10 -12.91
CA LEU A 14 -14.67 -18.17 -11.78
C LEU A 14 -14.91 -16.72 -12.26
N VAL A 15 -14.25 -16.29 -13.33
CA VAL A 15 -14.48 -14.98 -13.94
C VAL A 15 -15.91 -14.87 -14.45
N GLU A 16 -16.43 -15.90 -15.17
CA GLU A 16 -17.81 -15.93 -15.60
C GLU A 16 -18.81 -15.87 -14.44
N ALA A 17 -18.50 -16.51 -13.30
CA ALA A 17 -19.35 -16.43 -12.11
C ALA A 17 -19.44 -15.00 -11.56
N VAL A 18 -18.36 -14.23 -11.57
CA VAL A 18 -18.36 -12.81 -11.20
C VAL A 18 -19.22 -12.00 -12.19
N GLN A 19 -19.04 -12.21 -13.49
CA GLN A 19 -19.74 -11.47 -14.54
C GLN A 19 -21.25 -11.75 -14.58
N ARG A 20 -21.66 -12.96 -14.19
CA ARG A 20 -23.08 -13.37 -14.15
C ARG A 20 -23.76 -13.10 -12.82
N ALA A 21 -23.04 -12.58 -11.81
CA ALA A 21 -23.63 -12.30 -10.52
C ALA A 21 -24.72 -11.23 -10.62
N ASP A 22 -25.93 -11.57 -10.22
CA ASP A 22 -27.13 -10.73 -10.31
C ASP A 22 -27.57 -10.11 -8.99
N SER A 23 -26.80 -10.36 -7.92
CA SER A 23 -27.07 -9.86 -6.59
C SER A 23 -25.80 -9.40 -5.88
N ALA A 24 -25.90 -8.48 -4.92
CA ALA A 24 -24.76 -8.00 -4.15
C ALA A 24 -24.04 -9.13 -3.39
N LEU A 25 -24.79 -10.08 -2.83
CA LEU A 25 -24.24 -11.25 -2.14
C LEU A 25 -23.58 -12.21 -3.13
N GLY A 26 -24.22 -12.48 -4.27
CA GLY A 26 -23.67 -13.33 -5.32
C GLY A 26 -22.36 -12.78 -5.86
N LEU A 27 -22.31 -11.47 -6.14
CA LEU A 27 -21.08 -10.79 -6.58
C LEU A 27 -19.95 -10.93 -5.54
N PHE A 28 -20.26 -10.69 -4.27
CA PHE A 28 -19.27 -10.84 -3.19
C PHE A 28 -18.72 -12.27 -3.12
N GLN A 29 -19.61 -13.28 -3.13
CA GLN A 29 -19.19 -14.68 -3.05
C GLN A 29 -18.36 -15.13 -4.26
N ALA A 30 -18.80 -14.75 -5.47
CA ALA A 30 -18.06 -15.04 -6.70
C ALA A 30 -16.69 -14.37 -6.71
N THR A 31 -16.61 -13.09 -6.27
CA THR A 31 -15.34 -12.37 -6.15
C THR A 31 -14.41 -13.02 -5.13
N GLN A 32 -14.93 -13.47 -3.98
CA GLN A 32 -14.13 -14.22 -2.99
C GLN A 32 -13.55 -15.51 -3.58
N ALA A 33 -14.36 -16.26 -4.34
CA ALA A 33 -13.89 -17.49 -4.97
C ALA A 33 -12.78 -17.21 -6.01
N LEU A 34 -12.93 -16.17 -6.84
CA LEU A 34 -11.92 -15.74 -7.79
C LEU A 34 -10.64 -15.24 -7.09
N ALA A 35 -10.79 -14.46 -6.03
CA ALA A 35 -9.68 -13.97 -5.21
C ALA A 35 -8.88 -15.11 -4.56
N ALA A 36 -9.58 -16.13 -4.02
CA ALA A 36 -8.95 -17.30 -3.40
C ALA A 36 -8.14 -18.14 -4.40
N ALA A 37 -8.45 -18.07 -5.69
CA ALA A 37 -7.68 -18.73 -6.74
C ALA A 37 -6.27 -18.13 -6.89
N ALA A 38 -6.05 -16.87 -6.52
CA ALA A 38 -4.78 -16.14 -6.60
C ALA A 38 -4.06 -16.32 -7.95
N HIS A 39 -4.83 -16.37 -9.05
CA HIS A 39 -4.30 -16.67 -10.38
C HIS A 39 -4.26 -15.40 -11.25
N PRO A 40 -3.13 -15.13 -11.97
CA PRO A 40 -2.99 -13.91 -12.77
C PRO A 40 -4.10 -13.68 -13.79
N GLY A 41 -4.68 -14.74 -14.36
CA GLY A 41 -5.82 -14.67 -15.27
C GLY A 41 -7.08 -14.05 -14.69
N GLY A 42 -7.20 -13.95 -13.35
CA GLY A 42 -8.31 -13.29 -12.67
C GLY A 42 -8.10 -11.78 -12.46
N ALA A 43 -6.88 -11.26 -12.68
CA ALA A 43 -6.52 -9.90 -12.30
C ALA A 43 -7.41 -8.84 -12.97
N ALA A 44 -7.68 -8.95 -14.27
CA ALA A 44 -8.50 -7.99 -14.99
C ALA A 44 -9.93 -7.91 -14.42
N CYS A 45 -10.56 -9.05 -14.16
CA CYS A 45 -11.89 -9.10 -13.57
C CYS A 45 -11.90 -8.53 -12.14
N LEU A 46 -10.89 -8.83 -11.31
CA LEU A 46 -10.77 -8.26 -9.96
C LEU A 46 -10.59 -6.73 -10.01
N VAL A 47 -9.85 -6.20 -10.98
CA VAL A 47 -9.72 -4.75 -11.18
C VAL A 47 -11.05 -4.11 -11.57
N GLU A 48 -11.83 -4.73 -12.45
CA GLU A 48 -13.18 -4.26 -12.79
C GLU A 48 -14.10 -4.19 -11.55
N VAL A 49 -14.04 -5.21 -10.69
CA VAL A 49 -14.82 -5.25 -9.43
C VAL A 49 -14.52 -4.07 -8.51
N LEU A 50 -13.32 -3.50 -8.54
CA LEU A 50 -12.98 -2.30 -7.74
C LEU A 50 -13.89 -1.10 -8.07
N GLY A 51 -14.42 -1.05 -9.30
CA GLY A 51 -15.33 0.01 -9.76
C GLY A 51 -16.79 -0.22 -9.43
N PHE A 52 -17.16 -1.39 -8.90
CA PHE A 52 -18.55 -1.70 -8.60
C PHE A 52 -18.99 -1.11 -7.25
N ASN A 53 -20.25 -0.71 -7.15
CA ASN A 53 -20.83 -0.22 -5.90
C ASN A 53 -21.12 -1.38 -4.93
N ASN A 54 -20.08 -2.15 -4.58
CA ASN A 54 -20.14 -3.25 -3.63
C ASN A 54 -18.85 -3.29 -2.78
N PRO A 55 -18.84 -2.62 -1.62
CA PRO A 55 -17.64 -2.55 -0.77
C PRO A 55 -17.10 -3.92 -0.34
N GLY A 56 -17.98 -4.90 -0.13
CA GLY A 56 -17.56 -6.27 0.23
C GLY A 56 -16.80 -6.94 -0.91
N ALA A 57 -17.33 -6.88 -2.13
CA ALA A 57 -16.66 -7.40 -3.31
C ALA A 57 -15.35 -6.66 -3.59
N ALA A 58 -15.32 -5.32 -3.41
CA ALA A 58 -14.10 -4.54 -3.59
C ALA A 58 -12.99 -4.94 -2.60
N VAL A 59 -13.32 -5.21 -1.33
CA VAL A 59 -12.35 -5.75 -0.35
C VAL A 59 -11.82 -7.10 -0.80
N ALA A 60 -12.71 -8.03 -1.20
CA ALA A 60 -12.29 -9.35 -1.69
C ALA A 60 -11.40 -9.24 -2.94
N ALA A 61 -11.73 -8.30 -3.86
CA ALA A 61 -10.91 -8.05 -5.04
C ALA A 61 -9.52 -7.52 -4.68
N VAL A 62 -9.41 -6.59 -3.74
CA VAL A 62 -8.11 -6.10 -3.23
C VAL A 62 -7.29 -7.25 -2.66
N ASP A 63 -7.89 -8.09 -1.81
CA ASP A 63 -7.20 -9.25 -1.21
C ASP A 63 -6.72 -10.22 -2.30
N GLY A 64 -7.55 -10.47 -3.32
CA GLY A 64 -7.17 -11.30 -4.47
C GLY A 64 -6.02 -10.71 -5.30
N LEU A 65 -6.05 -9.41 -5.58
CA LEU A 65 -4.98 -8.72 -6.30
C LEU A 65 -3.66 -8.75 -5.51
N ILE A 66 -3.71 -8.59 -4.18
CA ILE A 66 -2.55 -8.74 -3.31
C ILE A 66 -2.02 -10.18 -3.34
N ALA A 67 -2.90 -11.17 -3.31
CA ALA A 67 -2.51 -12.58 -3.38
C ALA A 67 -1.88 -12.97 -4.74
N ILE A 68 -2.36 -12.40 -5.85
CA ILE A 68 -1.74 -12.54 -7.17
C ILE A 68 -0.35 -11.88 -7.17
N GLY A 69 -0.21 -10.72 -6.53
CA GLY A 69 1.06 -10.02 -6.38
C GLY A 69 1.53 -9.32 -7.65
N GLU A 70 2.83 -9.41 -7.93
CA GLU A 70 3.50 -8.72 -9.04
C GLU A 70 2.79 -8.83 -10.41
N PRO A 71 2.27 -9.99 -10.83
CA PRO A 71 1.59 -10.11 -12.12
C PRO A 71 0.31 -9.25 -12.27
N ALA A 72 -0.28 -8.80 -11.16
CA ALA A 72 -1.46 -7.93 -11.19
C ALA A 72 -1.13 -6.45 -11.41
N VAL A 73 0.12 -6.03 -11.18
CA VAL A 73 0.49 -4.61 -11.08
C VAL A 73 0.21 -3.85 -12.37
N ASP A 74 0.66 -4.35 -13.51
CA ASP A 74 0.47 -3.66 -14.79
C ASP A 74 -1.02 -3.56 -15.15
N THR A 75 -1.81 -4.59 -14.82
CA THR A 75 -3.28 -4.56 -14.99
C THR A 75 -3.91 -3.46 -14.13
N ILE A 76 -3.48 -3.32 -12.86
CA ILE A 76 -3.97 -2.26 -11.98
C ILE A 76 -3.59 -0.89 -12.55
N LEU A 77 -2.31 -0.68 -12.87
CA LEU A 77 -1.80 0.62 -13.34
C LEU A 77 -2.46 1.08 -14.66
N THR A 78 -2.71 0.15 -15.57
CA THR A 78 -3.37 0.44 -16.87
C THR A 78 -4.85 0.82 -16.70
N ASN A 79 -5.50 0.34 -15.64
CA ASN A 79 -6.94 0.51 -15.42
C ASN A 79 -7.27 1.46 -14.25
N ILE A 80 -6.28 2.16 -13.69
CA ILE A 80 -6.56 3.23 -12.72
C ILE A 80 -7.29 4.36 -13.45
N ASP A 81 -8.62 4.44 -13.20
CA ASP A 81 -9.47 5.48 -13.72
C ASP A 81 -9.42 6.71 -12.80
N GLY A 82 -8.95 7.83 -13.34
CA GLY A 82 -8.95 9.10 -12.63
C GLY A 82 -10.35 9.66 -12.33
N TYR A 83 -11.38 9.18 -13.03
CA TYR A 83 -12.76 9.63 -12.86
C TYR A 83 -13.55 8.79 -11.86
N ASN A 84 -13.19 7.52 -11.64
CA ASN A 84 -13.82 6.67 -10.64
C ASN A 84 -13.02 6.69 -9.32
N TYR A 85 -13.35 7.64 -8.47
CA TYR A 85 -12.69 7.81 -7.17
C TYR A 85 -12.71 6.54 -6.32
N GLY A 86 -13.82 5.81 -6.29
CA GLY A 86 -13.95 4.57 -5.52
C GLY A 86 -13.00 3.49 -6.01
N ALA A 87 -12.96 3.25 -7.33
CA ALA A 87 -12.04 2.29 -7.95
C ALA A 87 -10.58 2.67 -7.69
N ARG A 88 -10.23 3.97 -7.83
CA ARG A 88 -8.89 4.47 -7.55
C ARG A 88 -8.48 4.22 -6.09
N ALA A 89 -9.36 4.47 -5.14
CA ALA A 89 -9.09 4.25 -3.72
C ALA A 89 -8.78 2.77 -3.41
N TRP A 90 -9.50 1.85 -4.03
CA TRP A 90 -9.24 0.41 -3.90
C TRP A 90 -7.95 -0.01 -4.62
N ALA A 91 -7.68 0.53 -5.81
CA ALA A 91 -6.45 0.26 -6.56
C ALA A 91 -5.20 0.70 -5.77
N VAL A 92 -5.21 1.88 -5.14
CA VAL A 92 -4.12 2.33 -4.25
C VAL A 92 -3.90 1.34 -3.11
N ARG A 93 -4.98 0.81 -2.50
CA ARG A 93 -4.85 -0.21 -1.45
C ARG A 93 -4.24 -1.51 -1.95
N ALA A 94 -4.60 -1.95 -3.16
CA ALA A 94 -4.03 -3.14 -3.77
C ALA A 94 -2.53 -2.93 -4.06
N LEU A 95 -2.14 -1.82 -4.69
CA LEU A 95 -0.73 -1.48 -4.94
C LEU A 95 0.09 -1.39 -3.65
N ALA A 96 -0.46 -0.74 -2.61
CA ALA A 96 0.17 -0.65 -1.30
C ALA A 96 0.38 -2.04 -0.66
N GLY A 97 -0.57 -2.96 -0.82
CA GLY A 97 -0.47 -4.32 -0.30
C GLY A 97 0.46 -5.23 -1.10
N ILE A 98 0.54 -5.05 -2.42
CA ILE A 98 1.47 -5.79 -3.29
C ILE A 98 2.92 -5.36 -3.01
N GLY A 99 3.15 -4.06 -2.82
CA GLY A 99 4.46 -3.50 -2.52
C GLY A 99 5.44 -3.52 -3.70
N ASP A 100 4.94 -3.57 -4.95
CA ASP A 100 5.80 -3.50 -6.14
C ASP A 100 6.20 -2.05 -6.43
N VAL A 101 7.47 -1.85 -6.81
CA VAL A 101 8.05 -0.53 -7.06
C VAL A 101 7.41 0.23 -8.23
N ARG A 102 6.75 -0.46 -9.16
CA ARG A 102 5.99 0.17 -10.24
C ARG A 102 4.82 1.01 -9.72
N GLY A 103 4.32 0.70 -8.50
CA GLY A 103 3.28 1.47 -7.83
C GLY A 103 3.76 2.76 -7.16
N LEU A 104 5.06 3.06 -7.15
CA LEU A 104 5.65 4.18 -6.41
C LEU A 104 4.98 5.53 -6.72
N GLU A 105 4.87 5.90 -7.99
CA GLU A 105 4.31 7.20 -8.41
C GLU A 105 2.84 7.35 -7.98
N VAL A 106 2.06 6.28 -8.11
CA VAL A 106 0.65 6.27 -7.67
C VAL A 106 0.54 6.44 -6.16
N LEU A 107 1.43 5.79 -5.40
CA LEU A 107 1.44 5.90 -3.93
C LEU A 107 1.91 7.28 -3.45
N GLU A 108 2.91 7.88 -4.11
CA GLU A 108 3.36 9.26 -3.81
C GLU A 108 2.23 10.26 -4.07
N ASP A 109 1.62 10.21 -5.26
CA ASP A 109 0.50 11.08 -5.61
C ASP A 109 -0.69 10.88 -4.65
N ALA A 110 -1.01 9.63 -4.34
CA ALA A 110 -2.09 9.31 -3.41
C ALA A 110 -1.83 9.86 -2.00
N LEU A 111 -0.60 9.77 -1.47
CA LEU A 111 -0.28 10.32 -0.15
C LEU A 111 -0.36 11.85 -0.15
N GLY A 112 0.14 12.51 -1.19
CA GLY A 112 0.22 13.96 -1.25
C GLY A 112 -1.11 14.65 -1.62
N ASN A 113 -1.91 14.04 -2.49
CA ASN A 113 -2.97 14.76 -3.19
C ASN A 113 -4.37 14.13 -3.04
N ASP A 114 -4.50 12.90 -2.56
CA ASP A 114 -5.82 12.27 -2.48
C ASP A 114 -6.70 12.94 -1.41
N ILE A 115 -7.97 13.18 -1.73
CA ILE A 115 -8.93 13.83 -0.82
C ILE A 115 -9.33 12.92 0.37
N GLY A 116 -9.26 11.60 0.20
CA GLY A 116 -9.69 10.62 1.19
C GLY A 116 -8.59 10.23 2.19
N PRO A 117 -8.75 10.49 3.48
CA PRO A 117 -7.76 10.09 4.49
C PRO A 117 -7.46 8.59 4.48
N SER A 118 -8.44 7.76 4.12
CA SER A 118 -8.26 6.30 4.04
C SER A 118 -7.33 5.88 2.91
N VAL A 119 -7.29 6.64 1.81
CA VAL A 119 -6.41 6.43 0.65
C VAL A 119 -5.00 6.89 1.01
N ARG A 120 -4.86 8.12 1.50
CA ARG A 120 -3.56 8.66 1.97
C ARG A 120 -2.92 7.75 3.03
N ARG A 121 -3.74 7.22 3.95
CA ARG A 121 -3.30 6.24 4.96
C ARG A 121 -2.75 4.95 4.33
N ALA A 122 -3.42 4.42 3.32
CA ALA A 122 -2.96 3.21 2.62
C ALA A 122 -1.65 3.48 1.87
N ALA A 123 -1.57 4.61 1.18
CA ALA A 123 -0.38 5.05 0.45
C ALA A 123 0.84 5.22 1.37
N ALA A 124 0.67 5.89 2.53
CA ALA A 124 1.74 6.04 3.52
C ALA A 124 2.33 4.70 3.99
N ARG A 125 1.47 3.71 4.24
CA ARG A 125 1.93 2.35 4.59
C ARG A 125 2.62 1.67 3.42
N GLY A 126 2.06 1.77 2.21
CA GLY A 126 2.60 1.18 0.99
C GLY A 126 4.00 1.68 0.67
N LEU A 127 4.24 2.99 0.73
CA LEU A 127 5.55 3.60 0.52
C LEU A 127 6.63 3.04 1.47
N GLY A 128 6.26 2.74 2.71
CA GLY A 128 7.18 2.12 3.67
C GLY A 128 7.44 0.63 3.43
N GLN A 129 6.63 -0.03 2.62
CA GLN A 129 6.63 -1.49 2.42
C GLN A 129 6.97 -1.90 0.99
N LEU A 130 7.41 -0.98 0.14
CA LEU A 130 7.86 -1.32 -1.21
C LEU A 130 9.03 -2.31 -1.16
N LYS A 131 8.96 -3.33 -1.99
CA LYS A 131 9.96 -4.41 -2.12
C LYS A 131 11.13 -3.90 -2.95
N LEU A 132 12.12 -3.31 -2.30
CA LEU A 132 13.26 -2.68 -2.96
C LEU A 132 14.38 -3.66 -3.34
N ASP A 133 14.37 -4.88 -2.78
CA ASP A 133 15.45 -5.86 -2.99
C ASP A 133 15.70 -6.24 -4.45
N PRO A 134 14.70 -6.32 -5.33
CA PRO A 134 14.93 -6.61 -6.74
C PRO A 134 15.68 -5.52 -7.52
N LEU A 135 15.73 -4.29 -6.98
CA LEU A 135 16.36 -3.15 -7.65
C LEU A 135 17.88 -3.18 -7.57
N ALA A 136 18.55 -2.65 -8.60
CA ALA A 136 19.97 -2.35 -8.53
C ALA A 136 20.27 -1.37 -7.38
N PRO A 137 21.45 -1.42 -6.75
CA PRO A 137 21.76 -0.62 -5.55
C PRO A 137 21.50 0.89 -5.69
N SER A 138 21.83 1.47 -6.85
CA SER A 138 21.58 2.90 -7.12
C SER A 138 20.08 3.23 -7.22
N GLN A 139 19.31 2.36 -7.88
CA GLN A 139 17.84 2.50 -8.00
C GLN A 139 17.18 2.30 -6.65
N ARG A 140 17.58 1.29 -5.89
CA ARG A 140 17.08 1.02 -4.53
C ARG A 140 17.21 2.25 -3.64
N ARG A 141 18.40 2.87 -3.63
CA ARG A 141 18.67 4.09 -2.87
C ARG A 141 17.78 5.25 -3.34
N ALA A 142 17.71 5.52 -4.64
CA ALA A 142 16.88 6.59 -5.18
C ALA A 142 15.39 6.40 -4.85
N THR A 143 14.90 5.16 -4.93
CA THR A 143 13.51 4.83 -4.58
C THR A 143 13.25 4.99 -3.08
N ALA A 144 14.17 4.50 -2.23
CA ALA A 144 14.05 4.66 -0.78
C ALA A 144 14.05 6.14 -0.36
N GLU A 145 14.86 6.98 -1.01
CA GLU A 145 14.91 8.42 -0.76
C GLU A 145 13.60 9.12 -1.17
N ARG A 146 13.01 8.75 -2.31
CA ARG A 146 11.68 9.23 -2.72
C ARG A 146 10.61 8.85 -1.69
N CYS A 147 10.58 7.60 -1.25
CA CYS A 147 9.65 7.15 -0.21
C CYS A 147 9.83 7.94 1.09
N LEU A 148 11.08 8.16 1.51
CA LEU A 148 11.39 8.95 2.70
C LEU A 148 10.87 10.38 2.58
N GLN A 149 11.11 11.03 1.44
CA GLN A 149 10.66 12.39 1.20
C GLN A 149 9.14 12.50 1.30
N ALA A 150 8.39 11.64 0.60
CA ALA A 150 6.93 11.63 0.63
C ALA A 150 6.39 11.39 2.05
N LEU A 151 7.00 10.46 2.81
CA LEU A 151 6.59 10.18 4.19
C LEU A 151 6.91 11.34 5.14
N VAL A 152 8.05 12.02 4.97
CA VAL A 152 8.40 13.21 5.78
C VAL A 152 7.40 14.35 5.53
N GLU A 153 6.99 14.57 4.28
CA GLU A 153 5.93 15.52 3.94
C GLU A 153 4.59 15.13 4.57
N GLY A 154 4.24 13.83 4.53
CA GLY A 154 3.05 13.26 5.14
C GLY A 154 2.97 13.40 6.67
N CYS A 155 4.07 13.72 7.37
CA CYS A 155 4.06 14.04 8.79
C CYS A 155 3.18 15.27 9.14
N ARG A 156 2.88 16.11 8.15
CA ARG A 156 2.06 17.32 8.29
C ARG A 156 0.61 17.13 7.84
N ASP A 157 0.21 15.90 7.51
CA ASP A 157 -1.17 15.63 7.08
C ASP A 157 -2.17 16.10 8.14
N GLY A 158 -3.29 16.67 7.71
CA GLY A 158 -4.34 17.15 8.60
C GLY A 158 -4.99 16.05 9.45
N GLU A 159 -4.98 14.81 8.95
CA GLU A 159 -5.66 13.68 9.57
C GLU A 159 -4.71 12.84 10.42
N TRP A 160 -5.02 12.64 11.68
CA TRP A 160 -4.18 11.85 12.58
C TRP A 160 -4.00 10.39 12.13
N VAL A 161 -5.02 9.79 11.47
CA VAL A 161 -4.93 8.41 10.95
C VAL A 161 -3.89 8.28 9.85
N VAL A 162 -3.65 9.34 9.09
CA VAL A 162 -2.59 9.42 8.08
C VAL A 162 -1.25 9.58 8.77
N ARG A 163 -1.11 10.54 9.69
CA ARG A 163 0.14 10.74 10.45
C ARG A 163 0.55 9.47 11.20
N TYR A 164 -0.40 8.75 11.80
CA TYR A 164 -0.13 7.44 12.40
C TYR A 164 0.46 6.45 11.38
N SER A 165 -0.10 6.39 10.19
CA SER A 165 0.37 5.48 9.14
C SER A 165 1.70 5.91 8.53
N VAL A 166 1.97 7.21 8.49
CA VAL A 166 3.30 7.75 8.15
C VAL A 166 4.36 7.24 9.14
N VAL A 167 4.09 7.24 10.45
CA VAL A 167 5.01 6.64 11.43
C VAL A 167 5.27 5.15 11.11
N VAL A 168 4.21 4.40 10.78
CA VAL A 168 4.36 2.98 10.39
C VAL A 168 5.21 2.85 9.11
N GLY A 169 4.96 3.70 8.11
CA GLY A 169 5.72 3.72 6.86
C GLY A 169 7.20 4.05 7.08
N LEU A 170 7.50 5.07 7.87
CA LEU A 170 8.89 5.45 8.23
C LEU A 170 9.61 4.32 8.97
N GLU A 171 8.95 3.65 9.93
CA GLU A 171 9.54 2.52 10.62
C GLU A 171 9.85 1.35 9.68
N SER A 172 8.91 1.04 8.76
CA SER A 172 9.08 -0.04 7.78
C SER A 172 10.16 0.26 6.75
N LEU A 173 10.31 1.53 6.34
CA LEU A 173 11.33 1.97 5.38
C LEU A 173 12.75 1.98 5.96
N ALA A 174 12.88 2.14 7.27
CA ALA A 174 14.16 2.34 7.95
C ALA A 174 15.27 1.33 7.59
N PRO A 175 14.99 0.02 7.44
CA PRO A 175 16.01 -0.95 7.02
C PRO A 175 16.56 -0.72 5.62
N ALA A 176 15.79 -0.10 4.71
CA ALA A 176 16.23 0.19 3.34
C ALA A 176 17.17 1.41 3.24
N LEU A 177 17.23 2.22 4.30
CA LEU A 177 18.12 3.40 4.40
C LEU A 177 19.42 3.01 5.11
N HIS A 178 20.24 2.14 4.50
CA HIS A 178 21.46 1.61 5.13
C HIS A 178 22.48 2.69 5.49
N PRO A 179 22.99 2.73 6.74
CA PRO A 179 23.97 3.72 7.18
C PRO A 179 25.31 3.59 6.45
N ASP A 180 25.64 2.41 5.92
CA ASP A 180 26.90 2.14 5.20
C ASP A 180 26.92 2.70 3.77
N GLN A 181 25.82 3.28 3.28
CA GLN A 181 25.74 3.97 2.00
C GLN A 181 26.12 5.44 2.18
N ALA A 182 26.73 6.07 1.17
CA ALA A 182 27.28 7.43 1.25
C ALA A 182 26.28 8.49 1.79
N GLU A 183 25.00 8.34 1.54
CA GLU A 183 23.92 9.23 2.00
C GLU A 183 23.05 8.61 3.11
N GLY A 184 23.33 7.37 3.48
CA GLY A 184 22.57 6.62 4.49
C GLY A 184 22.46 7.33 5.84
N PRO A 185 23.54 7.88 6.41
CA PRO A 185 23.48 8.61 7.68
C PRO A 185 22.55 9.82 7.63
N ALA A 186 22.56 10.59 6.53
CA ALA A 186 21.67 11.74 6.36
C ALA A 186 20.21 11.34 6.23
N ALA A 187 19.91 10.28 5.48
CA ALA A 187 18.54 9.74 5.35
C ALA A 187 18.03 9.19 6.68
N GLN A 188 18.87 8.45 7.42
CA GLN A 188 18.54 7.96 8.77
C GLN A 188 18.29 9.11 9.75
N GLN A 189 19.06 10.18 9.67
CA GLN A 189 18.89 11.38 10.49
C GLN A 189 17.54 12.07 10.18
N ARG A 190 17.21 12.27 8.90
CA ARG A 190 15.93 12.87 8.49
C ARG A 190 14.72 12.05 8.96
N LEU A 191 14.80 10.72 8.84
CA LEU A 191 13.78 9.82 9.35
C LEU A 191 13.64 9.95 10.87
N HIS A 192 14.75 9.99 11.59
CA HIS A 192 14.78 10.16 13.05
C HIS A 192 14.14 11.49 13.47
N GLU A 193 14.51 12.59 12.82
CA GLU A 193 13.96 13.93 13.08
C GLU A 193 12.46 13.98 12.83
N ALA A 194 11.97 13.33 11.77
CA ALA A 194 10.54 13.23 11.48
C ALA A 194 9.78 12.51 12.62
N LEU A 195 10.32 11.38 13.11
CA LEU A 195 9.72 10.65 14.24
C LEU A 195 9.75 11.45 15.54
N ILE A 196 10.87 12.17 15.82
CA ILE A 196 10.97 13.08 16.97
C ILE A 196 9.95 14.22 16.86
N GLY A 197 9.81 14.80 15.67
CA GLY A 197 8.82 15.84 15.40
C GLY A 197 7.40 15.39 15.73
N LEU A 198 6.98 14.22 15.23
CA LEU A 198 5.67 13.66 15.53
C LEU A 198 5.48 13.32 17.02
N ARG A 199 6.52 12.78 17.68
CA ARG A 199 6.48 12.47 19.12
C ARG A 199 6.30 13.71 19.98
N ARG A 200 6.96 14.81 19.61
CA ARG A 200 7.03 16.06 20.42
C ARG A 200 6.04 17.12 19.97
N ASN A 201 5.18 16.82 18.99
CA ASN A 201 4.23 17.81 18.46
C ASN A 201 3.25 18.25 19.56
N PRO A 202 3.30 19.50 20.06
CA PRO A 202 2.44 19.96 21.13
C PRO A 202 0.99 20.19 20.69
N THR A 203 0.77 20.27 19.37
CA THR A 203 -0.56 20.48 18.77
C THR A 203 -1.19 19.18 18.26
N GLU A 204 -0.58 18.02 18.55
CA GLU A 204 -1.15 16.72 18.18
C GLU A 204 -2.34 16.38 19.06
N GLU A 205 -3.52 16.41 18.46
CA GLU A 205 -4.79 16.13 19.15
C GLU A 205 -5.02 14.64 19.40
N ALA A 206 -4.29 13.76 18.69
CA ALA A 206 -4.38 12.31 18.81
C ALA A 206 -3.14 11.72 19.49
N PRO A 207 -3.16 11.49 20.83
CA PRO A 207 -1.99 10.98 21.56
C PRO A 207 -1.43 9.65 21.00
N VAL A 208 -2.25 8.88 20.31
CA VAL A 208 -1.84 7.63 19.68
C VAL A 208 -0.73 7.82 18.62
N VAL A 209 -0.68 8.97 17.95
CA VAL A 209 0.39 9.31 17.00
C VAL A 209 1.71 9.49 17.74
N GLN A 210 1.71 10.25 18.82
CA GLN A 210 2.89 10.48 19.67
C GLN A 210 3.40 9.17 20.27
N LEU A 211 2.49 8.34 20.80
CA LEU A 211 2.84 7.02 21.35
C LEU A 211 3.41 6.09 20.27
N ARG A 212 2.83 6.11 19.07
CA ARG A 212 3.32 5.29 17.97
C ARG A 212 4.71 5.73 17.50
N ALA A 213 4.97 7.04 17.45
CA ALA A 213 6.28 7.59 17.13
C ALA A 213 7.33 7.23 18.21
N ALA A 214 6.94 7.32 19.49
CA ALA A 214 7.81 6.89 20.60
C ALA A 214 8.17 5.40 20.51
N LEU A 215 7.21 4.54 20.18
CA LEU A 215 7.44 3.10 19.98
C LEU A 215 8.39 2.83 18.80
N ALA A 216 8.22 3.56 17.68
CA ALA A 216 9.11 3.42 16.52
C ALA A 216 10.56 3.82 16.87
N LEU A 217 10.74 4.90 17.60
CA LEU A 217 12.06 5.34 18.09
C LEU A 217 12.69 4.30 19.03
N GLN A 218 11.91 3.75 19.97
CA GLN A 218 12.37 2.71 20.90
C GLN A 218 12.86 1.45 20.16
N ARG A 219 12.08 0.96 19.18
CA ARG A 219 12.43 -0.23 18.38
C ARG A 219 13.69 -0.05 17.55
N ARG A 220 14.03 1.17 17.21
CA ARG A 220 15.24 1.52 16.49
C ARG A 220 16.48 1.67 17.39
N GLY A 221 16.37 1.37 18.69
CA GLY A 221 17.48 1.46 19.63
C GLY A 221 17.90 2.89 19.97
N VAL A 222 17.08 3.87 19.63
CA VAL A 222 17.34 5.26 19.97
C VAL A 222 16.83 5.52 21.38
N SER A 223 17.71 5.30 22.35
CA SER A 223 17.44 5.58 23.78
C SER A 223 17.11 7.05 23.97
N HIS A 224 16.20 7.28 24.91
CA HIS A 224 15.69 8.60 25.23
C HIS A 224 16.78 9.51 25.77
N GLY A 225 17.09 10.58 25.05
CA GLY A 225 17.71 11.78 25.59
C GLY A 225 16.60 12.83 25.86
#